data_f47bec9c39d9039e038cd9bdf693a63c
#
_entry.id   f47bec9c39d9039e038cd9bdf693a63c
#
_cell.length_a   1.000
_cell.length_b   1.000
_cell.length_c   1.000
_cell.angle_alpha   90.00
_cell.angle_beta   90.00
_cell.angle_gamma   90.00
#
_symmetry.space_group_name_H-M   'P 1'
#
loop_
_entity.id
_entity.type
_entity.pdbx_description
1 polymer ?
#
loop_
_entity_poly.entity_id
_entity_poly.type
_entity_poly.pdbx_seq_one_letter_code
_entity_poly.pdbx_strand_id
1 'polypeptide(L)'
;MSKKFKIGIDYGGTKIEGILLDDSGAQIERKRYSYEKNYLSGIETVKKLVDEFDKLCNQICTVGIGIPGFSSNETGLITNANSMWLNDKPFKKDLETALKREVRLMNDANCFTLSEAVDGAGKDYQSIFGIIIGTGFGGALSYKKEIIEGANQIAGDWGHQPLPYPTKEEIETKINCPSMNCGRPLCAEQFMSGIGFKDVFNQKHNTNFSSEEIVKLDLDGDPRANLELSLYEDRMARLMAVMIGIFDPDAIILGGGMSNIDRLYKNIPVLIPKYTFSNKVITKVLKNFHGDSSGVRGAAWLWNDAT
;
A
#
# COMPACT_ATOMS: atom_id res chain seq x y z
N MET A 1 17.94 -20.84 22.23
CA MET A 1 16.54 -20.47 21.91
C MET A 1 16.19 -21.09 20.56
N SER A 2 15.04 -21.74 20.41
CA SER A 2 14.59 -22.25 19.10
C SER A 2 14.35 -21.06 18.17
N LYS A 3 14.83 -21.12 16.91
CA LYS A 3 14.53 -20.10 15.90
C LYS A 3 13.02 -19.97 15.75
N LYS A 4 12.49 -18.77 15.84
CA LYS A 4 11.08 -18.48 15.54
C LYS A 4 10.97 -18.12 14.07
N PHE A 5 10.01 -18.70 13.37
CA PHE A 5 9.73 -18.37 11.98
C PHE A 5 8.37 -17.71 11.88
N LYS A 6 8.26 -16.78 10.91
CA LYS A 6 7.06 -15.98 10.67
C LYS A 6 6.60 -16.20 9.23
N ILE A 7 5.35 -16.56 9.05
CA ILE A 7 4.72 -16.64 7.74
C ILE A 7 3.95 -15.35 7.50
N GLY A 8 4.25 -14.69 6.38
CA GLY A 8 3.44 -13.62 5.83
C GLY A 8 2.67 -14.10 4.62
N ILE A 9 1.43 -13.71 4.50
CA ILE A 9 0.58 -13.99 3.34
C ILE A 9 0.08 -12.65 2.78
N ASP A 10 0.20 -12.44 1.48
CA ASP A 10 -0.49 -11.38 0.74
C ASP A 10 -1.65 -12.02 -0.03
N TYR A 11 -2.87 -11.69 0.41
CA TYR A 11 -4.11 -12.22 -0.19
C TYR A 11 -4.59 -11.29 -1.30
N GLY A 12 -4.04 -11.46 -2.49
CA GLY A 12 -4.44 -10.67 -3.66
C GLY A 12 -5.68 -11.22 -4.37
N GLY A 13 -6.26 -10.43 -5.26
CA GLY A 13 -7.49 -10.79 -5.99
C GLY A 13 -7.34 -11.91 -7.04
N THR A 14 -6.12 -12.27 -7.44
CA THR A 14 -5.85 -13.30 -8.46
C THR A 14 -4.83 -14.33 -8.04
N LYS A 15 -4.00 -13.99 -7.08
CA LYS A 15 -2.89 -14.80 -6.56
C LYS A 15 -2.78 -14.57 -5.07
N ILE A 16 -2.39 -15.61 -4.37
CA ILE A 16 -2.01 -15.57 -2.96
C ILE A 16 -0.51 -15.83 -2.90
N GLU A 17 0.21 -14.92 -2.25
CA GLU A 17 1.64 -15.02 -2.08
C GLU A 17 1.97 -15.26 -0.62
N GLY A 18 2.92 -16.15 -0.36
CA GLY A 18 3.44 -16.42 0.98
C GLY A 18 4.94 -16.24 1.05
N ILE A 19 5.41 -15.73 2.18
CA ILE A 19 6.82 -15.63 2.53
C ILE A 19 7.06 -16.28 3.89
N LEU A 20 8.21 -16.94 4.02
CA LEU A 20 8.72 -17.46 5.28
C LEU A 20 9.95 -16.67 5.67
N LEU A 21 9.90 -16.00 6.82
CA LEU A 21 11.01 -15.24 7.38
C LEU A 21 11.54 -15.92 8.66
N ASP A 22 12.84 -15.80 8.91
CA ASP A 22 13.39 -16.08 10.23
C ASP A 22 13.30 -14.87 11.19
N ASP A 23 13.80 -15.01 12.41
CA ASP A 23 13.77 -13.95 13.44
C ASP A 23 14.47 -12.66 13.01
N SER A 24 15.48 -12.77 12.14
CA SER A 24 16.24 -11.61 11.64
C SER A 24 15.55 -10.89 10.47
N GLY A 25 14.45 -11.47 9.95
CA GLY A 25 13.79 -11.02 8.73
C GLY A 25 14.43 -11.56 7.45
N ALA A 26 15.39 -12.50 7.55
CA ALA A 26 15.92 -13.14 6.37
C ALA A 26 14.86 -14.03 5.71
N GLN A 27 14.68 -13.86 4.40
CA GLN A 27 13.77 -14.67 3.62
C GLN A 27 14.32 -16.08 3.46
N ILE A 28 13.56 -17.07 3.92
CA ILE A 28 13.89 -18.50 3.77
C ILE A 28 13.26 -19.04 2.50
N GLU A 29 11.98 -18.72 2.27
CA GLU A 29 11.22 -19.21 1.10
C GLU A 29 10.15 -18.18 0.70
N ARG A 30 9.78 -18.19 -0.56
CA ARG A 30 8.67 -17.39 -1.11
C ARG A 30 7.94 -18.19 -2.16
N LYS A 31 6.62 -18.27 -2.05
CA LYS A 31 5.77 -19.01 -2.96
C LYS A 31 4.56 -18.20 -3.36
N ARG A 32 4.06 -18.43 -4.57
CA ARG A 32 2.90 -17.75 -5.10
C ARG A 32 2.01 -18.75 -5.82
N TYR A 33 0.73 -18.77 -5.47
CA TYR A 33 -0.27 -19.64 -6.08
C TYR A 33 -1.42 -18.83 -6.68
N SER A 34 -1.87 -19.24 -7.86
CA SER A 34 -3.16 -18.83 -8.38
C SER A 34 -4.26 -19.65 -7.69
N TYR A 35 -5.42 -19.06 -7.54
CA TYR A 35 -6.59 -19.73 -6.95
C TYR A 35 -7.87 -19.32 -7.69
N GLU A 36 -8.92 -20.11 -7.54
CA GLU A 36 -10.23 -19.72 -8.03
C GLU A 36 -10.75 -18.52 -7.22
N LYS A 37 -11.33 -17.54 -7.91
CA LYS A 37 -11.82 -16.30 -7.28
C LYS A 37 -13.08 -16.55 -6.45
N ASN A 38 -12.98 -17.41 -5.46
CA ASN A 38 -14.03 -17.70 -4.49
C ASN A 38 -13.44 -17.84 -3.08
N TYR A 39 -14.33 -17.76 -2.11
CA TYR A 39 -13.98 -17.72 -0.69
C TYR A 39 -13.26 -18.99 -0.20
N LEU A 40 -13.81 -20.17 -0.53
CA LEU A 40 -13.28 -21.45 -0.04
C LEU A 40 -11.92 -21.77 -0.65
N SER A 41 -11.77 -21.60 -1.96
CA SER A 41 -10.49 -21.80 -2.64
C SER A 41 -9.39 -20.88 -2.09
N GLY A 42 -9.76 -19.66 -1.68
CA GLY A 42 -8.82 -18.75 -1.00
C GLY A 42 -8.34 -19.31 0.34
N ILE A 43 -9.23 -19.80 1.20
CA ILE A 43 -8.87 -20.41 2.49
C ILE A 43 -7.99 -21.66 2.29
N GLU A 44 -8.36 -22.53 1.34
CA GLU A 44 -7.59 -23.75 1.03
C GLU A 44 -6.18 -23.43 0.54
N THR A 45 -6.04 -22.38 -0.29
CA THR A 45 -4.74 -21.95 -0.80
C THR A 45 -3.86 -21.39 0.31
N VAL A 46 -4.41 -20.56 1.22
CA VAL A 46 -3.69 -20.08 2.41
C VAL A 46 -3.26 -21.26 3.26
N LYS A 47 -4.17 -22.21 3.54
CA LYS A 47 -3.85 -23.41 4.32
C LYS A 47 -2.72 -24.22 3.69
N LYS A 48 -2.75 -24.44 2.37
CA LYS A 48 -1.70 -25.14 1.64
C LYS A 48 -0.34 -24.46 1.81
N LEU A 49 -0.25 -23.12 1.64
CA LEU A 49 0.98 -22.36 1.83
C LEU A 49 1.52 -22.49 3.24
N VAL A 50 0.66 -22.36 4.25
CA VAL A 50 1.04 -22.46 5.66
C VAL A 50 1.54 -23.86 6.00
N ASP A 51 0.83 -24.92 5.58
CA ASP A 51 1.25 -26.32 5.80
C ASP A 51 2.60 -26.64 5.15
N GLU A 52 2.89 -26.07 3.96
CA GLU A 52 4.16 -26.24 3.28
C GLU A 52 5.32 -25.53 4.02
N PHE A 53 5.10 -24.32 4.54
CA PHE A 53 6.11 -23.59 5.29
C PHE A 53 6.38 -24.20 6.67
N ASP A 54 5.34 -24.65 7.37
CA ASP A 54 5.48 -25.38 8.63
C ASP A 54 6.33 -26.65 8.45
N LYS A 55 6.08 -27.41 7.37
CA LYS A 55 6.89 -28.59 7.03
C LYS A 55 8.33 -28.23 6.73
N LEU A 56 8.58 -27.11 6.03
CA LEU A 56 9.93 -26.68 5.69
C LEU A 56 10.78 -26.35 6.92
N CYS A 57 10.16 -25.70 7.94
CA CYS A 57 10.87 -25.40 9.20
C CYS A 57 10.73 -26.49 10.27
N ASN A 58 9.93 -27.52 10.02
CA ASN A 58 9.60 -28.57 10.99
C ASN A 58 9.06 -28.01 12.32
N GLN A 59 8.25 -26.95 12.25
CA GLN A 59 7.58 -26.32 13.41
C GLN A 59 6.33 -25.55 12.99
N ILE A 60 5.47 -25.24 13.96
CA ILE A 60 4.30 -24.38 13.78
C ILE A 60 4.78 -22.92 13.81
N CYS A 61 4.61 -22.20 12.70
CA CYS A 61 4.98 -20.79 12.55
C CYS A 61 3.82 -19.86 12.91
N THR A 62 4.14 -18.61 13.27
CA THR A 62 3.12 -17.56 13.34
C THR A 62 2.64 -17.17 11.93
N VAL A 63 1.39 -16.75 11.80
CA VAL A 63 0.78 -16.41 10.51
C VAL A 63 0.16 -15.02 10.56
N GLY A 64 0.66 -14.13 9.70
CA GLY A 64 0.05 -12.84 9.43
C GLY A 64 -0.41 -12.76 7.97
N ILE A 65 -1.50 -12.04 7.71
CA ILE A 65 -2.12 -11.98 6.38
C ILE A 65 -2.49 -10.54 6.05
N GLY A 66 -1.95 -10.03 4.95
CA GLY A 66 -2.39 -8.80 4.31
C GLY A 66 -3.60 -9.06 3.42
N ILE A 67 -4.64 -8.26 3.54
CA ILE A 67 -5.88 -8.37 2.77
C ILE A 67 -6.23 -7.04 2.11
N PRO A 68 -6.89 -7.04 0.93
CA PRO A 68 -7.56 -5.85 0.43
C PRO A 68 -8.79 -5.56 1.29
N GLY A 69 -8.92 -4.36 1.84
CA GLY A 69 -9.96 -4.01 2.80
C GLY A 69 -9.53 -4.22 4.25
N PHE A 70 -10.48 -4.33 5.17
CA PHE A 70 -10.21 -4.50 6.60
C PHE A 70 -11.26 -5.35 7.31
N SER A 71 -10.91 -5.86 8.50
CA SER A 71 -11.82 -6.61 9.36
C SER A 71 -12.45 -5.63 10.36
N SER A 72 -13.79 -5.51 10.35
CA SER A 72 -14.50 -4.66 11.30
C SER A 72 -14.28 -5.10 12.74
N ASN A 73 -13.88 -4.20 13.63
CA ASN A 73 -13.72 -4.48 15.06
C ASN A 73 -15.06 -4.80 15.75
N GLU A 74 -16.16 -4.30 15.20
CA GLU A 74 -17.50 -4.52 15.77
C GLU A 74 -18.06 -5.89 15.40
N THR A 75 -17.94 -6.29 14.13
CA THR A 75 -18.59 -7.49 13.61
C THR A 75 -17.63 -8.65 13.33
N GLY A 76 -16.32 -8.37 13.20
CA GLY A 76 -15.31 -9.34 12.75
C GLY A 76 -15.42 -9.71 11.26
N LEU A 77 -16.32 -9.05 10.51
CA LEU A 77 -16.52 -9.32 9.10
C LEU A 77 -15.58 -8.44 8.24
N ILE A 78 -15.19 -8.95 7.08
CA ILE A 78 -14.41 -8.17 6.12
C ILE A 78 -15.30 -7.14 5.44
N THR A 79 -14.76 -5.93 5.28
CA THR A 79 -15.41 -4.80 4.60
C THR A 79 -14.47 -4.11 3.63
N ASN A 80 -15.03 -3.46 2.61
CA ASN A 80 -14.32 -2.67 1.59
C ASN A 80 -13.22 -3.44 0.84
N ALA A 81 -13.34 -4.77 0.76
CA ALA A 81 -12.40 -5.57 -0.01
C ALA A 81 -12.72 -5.47 -1.51
N ASN A 82 -11.68 -5.20 -2.33
CA ASN A 82 -11.77 -5.30 -3.80
C ASN A 82 -12.01 -6.75 -4.26
N SER A 83 -11.59 -7.73 -3.47
CA SER A 83 -11.94 -9.14 -3.63
C SER A 83 -13.35 -9.38 -3.05
N MET A 84 -14.39 -9.11 -3.86
CA MET A 84 -15.80 -9.05 -3.44
C MET A 84 -16.28 -10.26 -2.66
N TRP A 85 -15.72 -11.46 -2.89
CA TRP A 85 -16.07 -12.69 -2.18
C TRP A 85 -15.60 -12.72 -0.72
N LEU A 86 -14.76 -11.78 -0.29
CA LEU A 86 -14.36 -11.62 1.10
C LEU A 86 -15.36 -10.78 1.91
N ASN A 87 -16.06 -9.83 1.27
CA ASN A 87 -16.96 -8.93 1.99
C ASN A 87 -18.07 -9.69 2.72
N ASP A 88 -18.39 -9.22 3.91
CA ASP A 88 -19.39 -9.79 4.82
C ASP A 88 -19.07 -11.23 5.28
N LYS A 89 -17.79 -11.66 5.19
CA LYS A 89 -17.33 -12.98 5.64
C LYS A 89 -16.49 -12.88 6.91
N PRO A 90 -16.59 -13.85 7.85
CA PRO A 90 -15.79 -13.94 9.06
C PRO A 90 -14.39 -14.55 8.76
N PHE A 91 -13.66 -13.97 7.81
CA PHE A 91 -12.46 -14.54 7.20
C PHE A 91 -11.38 -14.91 8.21
N LYS A 92 -11.15 -14.05 9.22
CA LYS A 92 -10.20 -14.34 10.31
C LYS A 92 -10.56 -15.63 11.04
N LYS A 93 -11.82 -15.74 11.50
CA LYS A 93 -12.31 -16.89 12.26
C LYS A 93 -12.24 -18.19 11.45
N ASP A 94 -12.58 -18.12 10.17
CA ASP A 94 -12.56 -19.30 9.31
C ASP A 94 -11.13 -19.76 9.02
N LEU A 95 -10.19 -18.83 8.84
CA LEU A 95 -8.75 -19.15 8.74
C LEU A 95 -8.20 -19.73 10.05
N GLU A 96 -8.53 -19.17 11.20
CA GLU A 96 -8.11 -19.71 12.50
C GLU A 96 -8.61 -21.13 12.72
N THR A 97 -9.85 -21.39 12.28
CA THR A 97 -10.44 -22.74 12.31
C THR A 97 -9.69 -23.70 11.38
N ALA A 98 -9.41 -23.29 10.14
CA ALA A 98 -8.72 -24.10 9.14
C ALA A 98 -7.25 -24.39 9.51
N LEU A 99 -6.57 -23.42 10.11
CA LEU A 99 -5.15 -23.48 10.48
C LEU A 99 -4.93 -23.98 11.91
N LYS A 100 -5.98 -24.04 12.74
CA LYS A 100 -5.96 -24.40 14.17
C LYS A 100 -4.94 -23.57 14.97
N ARG A 101 -4.84 -22.28 14.66
CA ARG A 101 -3.97 -21.30 15.34
C ARG A 101 -4.49 -19.89 15.17
N GLU A 102 -4.01 -18.98 16.00
CA GLU A 102 -4.27 -17.56 15.85
C GLU A 102 -3.70 -17.02 14.54
N VAL A 103 -4.44 -16.10 13.90
CA VAL A 103 -4.04 -15.39 12.70
C VAL A 103 -4.19 -13.88 12.92
N ARG A 104 -3.21 -13.10 12.50
CA ARG A 104 -3.30 -11.64 12.46
C ARG A 104 -3.62 -11.19 11.04
N LEU A 105 -4.70 -10.41 10.89
CA LEU A 105 -5.08 -9.81 9.62
C LEU A 105 -4.79 -8.31 9.65
N MET A 106 -4.39 -7.76 8.51
CA MET A 106 -4.22 -6.32 8.33
C MET A 106 -4.45 -5.92 6.87
N ASN A 107 -4.79 -4.66 6.64
CA ASN A 107 -4.87 -4.10 5.30
C ASN A 107 -3.50 -4.13 4.58
N ASP A 108 -3.50 -4.26 3.25
CA ASP A 108 -2.29 -4.36 2.41
C ASP A 108 -1.39 -3.10 2.50
N ALA A 109 -1.96 -1.90 2.55
CA ALA A 109 -1.19 -0.67 2.73
C ALA A 109 -0.53 -0.59 4.12
N ASN A 110 -1.22 -1.07 5.15
CA ASN A 110 -0.66 -1.19 6.49
C ASN A 110 0.49 -2.21 6.53
N CYS A 111 0.33 -3.36 5.88
CA CYS A 111 1.40 -4.35 5.74
C CYS A 111 2.61 -3.78 5.01
N PHE A 112 2.40 -3.06 3.90
CA PHE A 112 3.47 -2.37 3.20
C PHE A 112 4.24 -1.44 4.14
N THR A 113 3.53 -0.56 4.84
CA THR A 113 4.12 0.43 5.73
C THR A 113 4.85 -0.22 6.91
N LEU A 114 4.30 -1.29 7.48
CA LEU A 114 4.94 -2.05 8.56
C LEU A 114 6.26 -2.69 8.10
N SER A 115 6.30 -3.29 6.92
CA SER A 115 7.53 -3.84 6.34
C SER A 115 8.61 -2.78 6.23
N GLU A 116 8.27 -1.64 5.62
CA GLU A 116 9.22 -0.56 5.43
C GLU A 116 9.67 0.06 6.76
N ALA A 117 8.82 0.07 7.80
CA ALA A 117 9.14 0.55 9.13
C ALA A 117 10.04 -0.42 9.92
N VAL A 118 9.87 -1.73 9.78
CA VAL A 118 10.59 -2.72 10.58
C VAL A 118 11.99 -2.99 10.02
N ASP A 119 12.08 -3.33 8.73
CA ASP A 119 13.33 -3.76 8.10
C ASP A 119 13.59 -3.17 6.70
N GLY A 120 12.75 -2.20 6.26
CA GLY A 120 12.86 -1.53 4.98
C GLY A 120 13.53 -0.15 5.04
N ALA A 121 13.10 0.73 4.12
CA ALA A 121 13.65 2.09 3.95
C ALA A 121 13.41 2.98 5.18
N GLY A 122 12.42 2.65 5.99
CA GLY A 122 12.02 3.39 7.19
C GLY A 122 12.61 2.90 8.50
N LYS A 123 13.41 1.84 8.51
CA LYS A 123 13.87 1.13 9.74
C LYS A 123 14.56 2.01 10.78
N ASP A 124 15.17 3.11 10.35
CA ASP A 124 15.93 4.04 11.19
C ASP A 124 15.09 5.27 11.61
N TYR A 125 13.81 5.36 11.23
CA TYR A 125 12.89 6.44 11.53
C TYR A 125 11.83 5.99 12.53
N GLN A 126 11.34 6.92 13.36
CA GLN A 126 10.31 6.61 14.37
C GLN A 126 8.90 6.73 13.80
N SER A 127 8.65 7.75 12.96
CA SER A 127 7.34 8.04 12.38
C SER A 127 7.41 7.95 10.86
N ILE A 128 6.53 7.14 10.27
CA ILE A 128 6.51 6.86 8.83
C ILE A 128 5.10 7.01 8.30
N PHE A 129 4.98 7.63 7.14
CA PHE A 129 3.82 7.54 6.30
C PHE A 129 4.16 6.74 5.04
N GLY A 130 3.60 5.54 4.92
CA GLY A 130 3.72 4.73 3.72
C GLY A 130 2.64 5.11 2.71
N ILE A 131 3.01 5.24 1.43
CA ILE A 131 2.10 5.54 0.34
C ILE A 131 2.23 4.45 -0.72
N ILE A 132 1.11 3.78 -1.04
CA ILE A 132 1.03 2.84 -2.16
C ILE A 132 0.38 3.52 -3.35
N ILE A 133 1.09 3.50 -4.50
CA ILE A 133 0.67 4.09 -5.75
C ILE A 133 0.66 3.01 -6.84
N GLY A 134 -0.45 2.29 -6.92
CA GLY A 134 -0.67 1.20 -7.86
C GLY A 134 -1.92 1.45 -8.72
N THR A 135 -2.76 0.43 -8.85
CA THR A 135 -4.11 0.53 -9.44
C THR A 135 -4.95 1.55 -8.68
N GLY A 136 -4.84 1.58 -7.34
CA GLY A 136 -5.40 2.59 -6.45
C GLY A 136 -4.30 3.49 -5.85
N PHE A 137 -4.74 4.33 -4.90
CA PHE A 137 -3.89 5.26 -4.16
C PHE A 137 -4.26 5.22 -2.67
N GLY A 138 -3.40 4.64 -1.86
CA GLY A 138 -3.62 4.46 -0.43
C GLY A 138 -2.40 4.82 0.41
N GLY A 139 -2.56 4.75 1.72
CA GLY A 139 -1.45 4.98 2.64
C GLY A 139 -1.73 4.41 4.03
N ALA A 140 -0.71 4.40 4.85
CA ALA A 140 -0.78 3.96 6.24
C ALA A 140 0.24 4.69 7.10
N LEU A 141 -0.02 4.72 8.40
CA LEU A 141 0.79 5.41 9.39
C LEU A 141 1.49 4.39 10.29
N SER A 142 2.78 4.57 10.52
CA SER A 142 3.53 3.81 11.52
C SER A 142 4.26 4.74 12.48
N TYR A 143 4.20 4.41 13.77
CA TYR A 143 4.97 5.06 14.81
C TYR A 143 5.67 4.02 15.67
N LYS A 144 6.99 4.14 15.83
CA LYS A 144 7.82 3.18 16.57
C LYS A 144 7.67 1.74 16.09
N LYS A 145 7.55 1.55 14.77
CA LYS A 145 7.38 0.24 14.11
C LYS A 145 6.05 -0.45 14.42
N GLU A 146 5.06 0.29 14.89
CA GLU A 146 3.69 -0.16 15.08
C GLU A 146 2.77 0.62 14.13
N ILE A 147 1.77 -0.06 13.57
CA ILE A 147 0.78 0.57 12.71
C ILE A 147 -0.25 1.31 13.56
N ILE A 148 -0.58 2.53 13.15
CA ILE A 148 -1.68 3.30 13.70
C ILE A 148 -2.93 2.97 12.88
N GLU A 149 -3.77 2.08 13.38
CA GLU A 149 -5.03 1.73 12.72
C GLU A 149 -6.14 2.78 12.94
N GLY A 150 -6.10 3.46 14.08
CA GLY A 150 -7.12 4.42 14.50
C GLY A 150 -8.41 3.76 14.97
N ALA A 151 -9.30 4.57 15.52
CA ALA A 151 -10.57 4.09 16.08
C ALA A 151 -11.52 3.48 15.02
N ASN A 152 -11.43 3.96 13.79
CA ASN A 152 -12.25 3.51 12.67
C ASN A 152 -11.50 2.55 11.72
N GLN A 153 -10.27 2.15 12.04
CA GLN A 153 -9.39 1.30 11.23
C GLN A 153 -9.09 1.84 9.82
N ILE A 154 -9.16 3.16 9.65
CA ILE A 154 -8.93 3.85 8.38
C ILE A 154 -7.83 4.93 8.49
N ALA A 155 -6.98 4.87 9.52
CA ALA A 155 -5.90 5.83 9.66
C ALA A 155 -4.91 5.68 8.50
N GLY A 156 -4.66 6.79 7.80
CA GLY A 156 -3.82 6.78 6.59
C GLY A 156 -4.55 6.46 5.29
N ASP A 157 -5.83 6.09 5.31
CA ASP A 157 -6.66 5.93 4.11
C ASP A 157 -7.06 7.30 3.55
N TRP A 158 -6.11 7.93 2.88
CA TRP A 158 -6.20 9.31 2.39
C TRP A 158 -6.52 9.42 0.90
N GLY A 159 -6.51 8.30 0.18
CA GLY A 159 -6.68 8.27 -1.27
C GLY A 159 -8.01 8.87 -1.74
N HIS A 160 -9.04 8.77 -0.91
CA HIS A 160 -10.36 9.30 -1.21
C HIS A 160 -10.65 10.69 -0.61
N GLN A 161 -9.64 11.38 -0.11
CA GLN A 161 -9.74 12.77 0.29
C GLN A 161 -9.75 13.70 -0.95
N PRO A 162 -10.35 14.89 -0.85
CA PRO A 162 -10.26 15.88 -1.92
C PRO A 162 -8.81 16.30 -2.18
N LEU A 163 -8.46 16.50 -3.45
CA LEU A 163 -7.17 17.06 -3.84
C LEU A 163 -7.00 18.47 -3.23
N PRO A 164 -5.96 18.73 -2.43
CA PRO A 164 -5.75 20.05 -1.82
C PRO A 164 -5.44 21.12 -2.86
N TYR A 165 -5.95 22.33 -2.65
CA TYR A 165 -5.68 23.51 -3.49
C TYR A 165 -5.83 23.23 -4.99
N PRO A 166 -7.00 22.69 -5.46
CA PRO A 166 -7.14 22.29 -6.85
C PRO A 166 -7.08 23.51 -7.76
N THR A 167 -6.44 23.37 -8.91
CA THR A 167 -6.42 24.37 -9.97
C THR A 167 -7.78 24.41 -10.69
N LYS A 168 -8.03 25.47 -11.46
CA LYS A 168 -9.25 25.56 -12.28
C LYS A 168 -9.37 24.38 -13.26
N GLU A 169 -8.26 23.98 -13.88
CA GLU A 169 -8.22 22.86 -14.82
C GLU A 169 -8.55 21.53 -14.12
N GLU A 170 -8.07 21.31 -12.90
CA GLU A 170 -8.39 20.14 -12.11
C GLU A 170 -9.87 20.10 -11.68
N ILE A 171 -10.47 21.26 -11.34
CA ILE A 171 -11.89 21.37 -10.99
C ILE A 171 -12.79 21.07 -12.21
N GLU A 172 -12.37 21.47 -13.39
CA GLU A 172 -13.12 21.28 -14.65
C GLU A 172 -12.94 19.89 -15.27
N THR A 173 -12.07 19.02 -14.69
CA THR A 173 -11.83 17.68 -15.22
C THR A 173 -13.11 16.83 -15.17
N LYS A 174 -13.34 16.05 -16.23
CA LYS A 174 -14.47 15.11 -16.34
C LYS A 174 -14.09 13.66 -15.96
N ILE A 175 -12.89 13.47 -15.43
CA ILE A 175 -12.41 12.15 -15.03
C ILE A 175 -13.04 11.80 -13.69
N ASN A 176 -13.50 10.55 -13.57
CA ASN A 176 -14.04 10.03 -12.33
C ASN A 176 -12.95 9.30 -11.53
N CYS A 177 -13.15 9.18 -10.23
CA CYS A 177 -12.31 8.32 -9.41
C CYS A 177 -12.37 6.87 -9.93
N PRO A 178 -11.23 6.18 -10.10
CA PRO A 178 -11.20 4.79 -10.57
C PRO A 178 -11.95 3.81 -9.68
N SER A 179 -12.03 4.07 -8.39
CA SER A 179 -12.79 3.25 -7.44
C SER A 179 -14.29 3.41 -7.64
N MET A 180 -14.97 2.33 -8.05
CA MET A 180 -16.38 2.32 -8.45
C MET A 180 -17.34 2.90 -7.39
N ASN A 181 -17.00 2.79 -6.12
CA ASN A 181 -17.88 3.22 -5.02
C ASN A 181 -17.52 4.59 -4.44
N CYS A 182 -16.51 5.28 -4.98
CA CYS A 182 -16.06 6.54 -4.40
C CYS A 182 -17.05 7.69 -4.63
N GLY A 183 -17.43 7.95 -5.89
CA GLY A 183 -18.36 9.00 -6.28
C GLY A 183 -17.99 10.44 -5.85
N ARG A 184 -16.83 10.64 -5.24
CA ARG A 184 -16.39 11.94 -4.70
C ARG A 184 -15.71 12.77 -5.79
N PRO A 185 -16.09 14.05 -5.94
CA PRO A 185 -15.42 14.95 -6.87
C PRO A 185 -14.00 15.26 -6.36
N LEU A 186 -13.07 15.44 -7.28
CA LEU A 186 -11.67 15.80 -7.00
C LEU A 186 -10.98 14.85 -6.02
N CYS A 187 -11.36 13.58 -6.02
CA CYS A 187 -10.74 12.56 -5.21
C CYS A 187 -9.24 12.43 -5.54
N ALA A 188 -8.38 12.37 -4.53
CA ALA A 188 -6.93 12.28 -4.76
C ALA A 188 -6.56 11.07 -5.64
N GLU A 189 -7.20 9.92 -5.45
CA GLU A 189 -6.97 8.71 -6.26
C GLU A 189 -7.22 8.94 -7.75
N GLN A 190 -8.18 9.81 -8.10
CA GLN A 190 -8.49 10.20 -9.48
C GLN A 190 -7.26 10.73 -10.24
N PHE A 191 -6.32 11.36 -9.54
CA PHE A 191 -5.15 11.99 -10.13
C PHE A 191 -3.86 11.23 -9.82
N MET A 192 -3.83 10.52 -8.70
CA MET A 192 -2.59 9.99 -8.12
C MET A 192 -2.39 8.49 -8.33
N SER A 193 -3.47 7.71 -8.53
CA SER A 193 -3.33 6.29 -8.89
C SER A 193 -2.74 6.14 -10.30
N GLY A 194 -2.17 4.98 -10.60
CA GLY A 194 -1.67 4.70 -11.96
C GLY A 194 -2.79 4.77 -13.00
N ILE A 195 -4.00 4.30 -12.67
CA ILE A 195 -5.17 4.41 -13.55
C ILE A 195 -5.54 5.88 -13.74
N GLY A 196 -5.69 6.64 -12.66
CA GLY A 196 -6.05 8.05 -12.72
C GLY A 196 -5.05 8.89 -13.51
N PHE A 197 -3.75 8.66 -13.28
CA PHE A 197 -2.68 9.36 -14.01
C PHE A 197 -2.78 9.15 -15.53
N LYS A 198 -2.92 7.89 -15.99
CA LYS A 198 -3.04 7.62 -17.42
C LYS A 198 -4.35 8.19 -18.02
N ASP A 199 -5.45 8.14 -17.26
CA ASP A 199 -6.75 8.63 -17.74
C ASP A 199 -6.73 10.15 -17.90
N VAL A 200 -6.08 10.90 -16.99
CA VAL A 200 -5.85 12.35 -17.10
C VAL A 200 -5.05 12.67 -18.36
N PHE A 201 -3.92 11.98 -18.58
CA PHE A 201 -3.10 12.20 -19.76
C PHE A 201 -3.85 11.87 -21.06
N ASN A 202 -4.48 10.70 -21.13
CA ASN A 202 -5.16 10.21 -22.31
C ASN A 202 -6.36 11.07 -22.70
N GLN A 203 -7.16 11.52 -21.74
CA GLN A 203 -8.26 12.42 -21.99
C GLN A 203 -7.77 13.77 -22.56
N LYS A 204 -6.72 14.34 -21.98
CA LYS A 204 -6.16 15.63 -22.39
C LYS A 204 -5.55 15.59 -23.79
N HIS A 205 -4.96 14.48 -24.18
CA HIS A 205 -4.18 14.34 -25.43
C HIS A 205 -4.86 13.44 -26.48
N ASN A 206 -6.09 12.94 -26.20
CA ASN A 206 -6.82 12.01 -27.07
C ASN A 206 -5.97 10.79 -27.49
N THR A 207 -5.37 10.15 -26.49
CA THR A 207 -4.47 8.99 -26.64
C THR A 207 -4.98 7.79 -25.83
N ASN A 208 -4.27 6.67 -25.87
CA ASN A 208 -4.60 5.47 -25.07
C ASN A 208 -3.32 4.78 -24.58
N PHE A 209 -2.44 5.53 -23.94
CA PHE A 209 -1.20 5.01 -23.36
C PHE A 209 -1.43 4.44 -21.95
N SER A 210 -0.63 3.44 -21.58
CA SER A 210 -0.48 3.01 -20.18
C SER A 210 0.36 4.01 -19.39
N SER A 211 0.34 3.91 -18.06
CA SER A 211 1.17 4.77 -17.20
C SER A 211 2.65 4.60 -17.49
N GLU A 212 3.08 3.35 -17.75
CA GLU A 212 4.46 3.00 -18.09
C GLU A 212 4.88 3.62 -19.43
N GLU A 213 4.00 3.60 -20.43
CA GLU A 213 4.24 4.23 -21.72
C GLU A 213 4.36 5.75 -21.60
N ILE A 214 3.51 6.38 -20.78
CA ILE A 214 3.59 7.84 -20.54
C ILE A 214 4.91 8.20 -19.84
N VAL A 215 5.34 7.41 -18.86
CA VAL A 215 6.64 7.61 -18.20
C VAL A 215 7.79 7.43 -19.19
N LYS A 216 7.68 6.45 -20.12
CA LYS A 216 8.68 6.27 -21.17
C LYS A 216 8.70 7.46 -22.15
N LEU A 217 7.55 8.00 -22.53
CA LEU A 217 7.48 9.22 -23.36
C LEU A 217 8.20 10.41 -22.71
N ASP A 218 8.09 10.59 -21.38
CA ASP A 218 8.85 11.61 -20.66
C ASP A 218 10.37 11.40 -20.76
N LEU A 219 10.81 10.16 -20.58
CA LEU A 219 12.24 9.79 -20.73
C LEU A 219 12.75 10.02 -22.15
N ASP A 220 11.89 9.83 -23.16
CA ASP A 220 12.18 10.05 -24.57
C ASP A 220 12.06 11.56 -24.96
N GLY A 221 11.69 12.43 -24.01
CA GLY A 221 11.66 13.88 -24.19
C GLY A 221 10.35 14.47 -24.70
N ASP A 222 9.21 13.72 -24.62
CA ASP A 222 7.88 14.25 -24.99
C ASP A 222 7.45 15.34 -24.01
N PRO A 223 7.22 16.59 -24.48
CA PRO A 223 6.87 17.71 -23.62
C PRO A 223 5.51 17.55 -22.94
N ARG A 224 4.58 16.79 -23.53
CA ARG A 224 3.27 16.52 -22.95
C ARG A 224 3.39 15.62 -21.72
N ALA A 225 4.16 14.55 -21.85
CA ALA A 225 4.43 13.62 -20.74
C ALA A 225 5.21 14.30 -19.61
N ASN A 226 6.19 15.13 -19.96
CA ASN A 226 6.96 15.93 -18.99
C ASN A 226 6.06 16.89 -18.21
N LEU A 227 5.15 17.60 -18.90
CA LEU A 227 4.20 18.50 -18.25
C LEU A 227 3.28 17.75 -17.29
N GLU A 228 2.69 16.61 -17.72
CA GLU A 228 1.76 15.86 -16.88
C GLU A 228 2.44 15.24 -15.66
N LEU A 229 3.68 14.75 -15.79
CA LEU A 229 4.47 14.30 -14.65
C LEU A 229 4.82 15.44 -13.69
N SER A 230 5.09 16.65 -14.21
CA SER A 230 5.32 17.83 -13.37
C SER A 230 4.07 18.23 -12.58
N LEU A 231 2.89 18.13 -13.18
CA LEU A 231 1.61 18.34 -12.51
C LEU A 231 1.34 17.23 -11.47
N TYR A 232 1.68 15.99 -11.78
CA TYR A 232 1.60 14.86 -10.85
C TYR A 232 2.47 15.08 -9.61
N GLU A 233 3.71 15.52 -9.79
CA GLU A 233 4.65 15.87 -8.71
C GLU A 233 4.10 17.00 -7.83
N ASP A 234 3.50 18.01 -8.43
CA ASP A 234 2.89 19.13 -7.70
C ASP A 234 1.67 18.68 -6.88
N ARG A 235 0.80 17.86 -7.45
CA ARG A 235 -0.35 17.26 -6.74
C ARG A 235 0.12 16.41 -5.54
N MET A 236 1.15 15.59 -5.73
CA MET A 236 1.73 14.79 -4.67
C MET A 236 2.32 15.67 -3.55
N ALA A 237 3.03 16.74 -3.91
CA ALA A 237 3.58 17.68 -2.93
C ALA A 237 2.48 18.36 -2.09
N ARG A 238 1.35 18.73 -2.70
CA ARG A 238 0.18 19.28 -1.99
C ARG A 238 -0.42 18.29 -1.01
N LEU A 239 -0.59 17.04 -1.42
CA LEU A 239 -1.09 15.96 -0.57
C LEU A 239 -0.13 15.66 0.58
N MET A 240 1.17 15.53 0.30
CA MET A 240 2.18 15.30 1.34
C MET A 240 2.27 16.46 2.33
N ALA A 241 2.12 17.70 1.87
CA ALA A 241 2.11 18.87 2.75
C ALA A 241 0.97 18.82 3.77
N VAL A 242 -0.22 18.36 3.36
CA VAL A 242 -1.35 18.13 4.30
C VAL A 242 -0.98 17.05 5.32
N MET A 243 -0.40 15.94 4.89
CA MET A 243 0.00 14.86 5.79
C MET A 243 1.10 15.31 6.76
N ILE A 244 2.08 16.09 6.30
CA ILE A 244 3.11 16.69 7.14
C ILE A 244 2.47 17.62 8.17
N GLY A 245 1.49 18.44 7.79
CA GLY A 245 0.78 19.33 8.71
C GLY A 245 -0.06 18.62 9.79
N ILE A 246 -0.44 17.36 9.57
CA ILE A 246 -1.29 16.58 10.49
C ILE A 246 -0.48 15.61 11.34
N PHE A 247 0.48 14.89 10.74
CA PHE A 247 1.20 13.79 11.38
C PHE A 247 2.69 14.07 11.57
N ASP A 248 3.28 14.94 10.75
CA ASP A 248 4.71 15.33 10.74
C ASP A 248 5.66 14.12 10.77
N PRO A 249 5.60 13.22 9.76
CA PRO A 249 6.41 12.01 9.77
C PRO A 249 7.89 12.32 9.51
N ASP A 250 8.80 11.53 10.10
CA ASP A 250 10.23 11.59 9.80
C ASP A 250 10.49 11.22 8.33
N ALA A 251 9.75 10.24 7.81
CA ALA A 251 9.86 9.79 6.43
C ALA A 251 8.51 9.44 5.80
N ILE A 252 8.40 9.73 4.51
CA ILE A 252 7.33 9.28 3.62
C ILE A 252 7.94 8.27 2.65
N ILE A 253 7.37 7.06 2.57
CA ILE A 253 7.90 5.98 1.75
C ILE A 253 6.92 5.63 0.66
N LEU A 254 7.38 5.69 -0.60
CA LEU A 254 6.55 5.39 -1.76
C LEU A 254 6.70 3.93 -2.18
N GLY A 255 5.57 3.26 -2.41
CA GLY A 255 5.46 1.92 -2.95
C GLY A 255 4.48 1.84 -4.13
N GLY A 256 4.37 0.66 -4.72
CA GLY A 256 3.57 0.43 -5.92
C GLY A 256 4.28 0.84 -7.22
N GLY A 257 3.65 0.58 -8.36
CA GLY A 257 4.27 0.74 -9.67
C GLY A 257 4.78 2.15 -9.97
N MET A 258 4.02 3.18 -9.58
CA MET A 258 4.40 4.57 -9.80
C MET A 258 5.58 5.02 -8.94
N SER A 259 5.90 4.33 -7.86
CA SER A 259 7.09 4.61 -7.03
C SER A 259 8.42 4.36 -7.75
N ASN A 260 8.40 3.71 -8.92
CA ASN A 260 9.59 3.49 -9.74
C ASN A 260 10.00 4.71 -10.59
N ILE A 261 9.25 5.80 -10.52
CA ILE A 261 9.53 7.04 -11.25
C ILE A 261 10.56 7.87 -10.46
N ASP A 262 11.83 7.81 -10.86
CA ASP A 262 12.94 8.38 -10.08
C ASP A 262 12.86 9.91 -9.89
N ARG A 263 12.25 10.64 -10.83
CA ARG A 263 12.08 12.10 -10.74
C ARG A 263 11.21 12.52 -9.55
N LEU A 264 10.32 11.66 -9.04
CA LEU A 264 9.50 11.95 -7.86
C LEU A 264 10.34 12.26 -6.63
N TYR A 265 11.43 11.51 -6.42
CA TYR A 265 12.32 11.66 -5.27
C TYR A 265 13.20 12.91 -5.31
N LYS A 266 13.36 13.49 -6.49
CA LYS A 266 14.11 14.73 -6.69
C LYS A 266 13.21 15.97 -6.60
N ASN A 267 12.05 15.91 -7.24
CA ASN A 267 11.20 17.08 -7.46
C ASN A 267 10.20 17.30 -6.32
N ILE A 268 9.56 16.26 -5.80
CA ILE A 268 8.54 16.40 -4.74
C ILE A 268 9.11 17.09 -3.48
N PRO A 269 10.30 16.72 -2.93
CA PRO A 269 10.84 17.39 -1.75
C PRO A 269 11.08 18.89 -1.92
N VAL A 270 11.35 19.32 -3.15
CA VAL A 270 11.54 20.76 -3.47
C VAL A 270 10.21 21.50 -3.55
N LEU A 271 9.11 20.79 -3.89
CA LEU A 271 7.78 21.37 -4.02
C LEU A 271 7.02 21.46 -2.69
N ILE A 272 7.22 20.50 -1.77
CA ILE A 272 6.51 20.42 -0.48
C ILE A 272 6.53 21.75 0.30
N PRO A 273 7.66 22.48 0.44
CA PRO A 273 7.70 23.71 1.22
C PRO A 273 6.79 24.83 0.71
N LYS A 274 6.32 24.77 -0.54
CA LYS A 274 5.34 25.74 -1.09
C LYS A 274 3.98 25.63 -0.42
N TYR A 275 3.65 24.45 0.15
CA TYR A 275 2.32 24.09 0.63
C TYR A 275 2.28 23.83 2.12
N THR A 276 3.42 23.84 2.80
CA THR A 276 3.51 23.70 4.26
C THR A 276 3.53 25.06 4.95
N PHE A 277 3.12 25.10 6.21
CA PHE A 277 3.26 26.32 7.03
C PHE A 277 4.72 26.73 7.24
N SER A 278 5.63 25.73 7.32
CA SER A 278 7.07 25.96 7.40
C SER A 278 7.70 25.93 6.00
N ASN A 279 8.53 26.91 5.69
CA ASN A 279 9.33 26.94 4.47
C ASN A 279 10.54 25.98 4.50
N LYS A 280 10.78 25.31 5.64
CA LYS A 280 11.82 24.30 5.82
C LYS A 280 11.19 22.99 6.28
N VAL A 281 11.22 22.00 5.39
CA VAL A 281 10.72 20.64 5.63
C VAL A 281 11.90 19.68 5.62
N ILE A 282 12.00 18.85 6.66
CA ILE A 282 13.07 17.85 6.83
C ILE A 282 12.62 16.42 6.59
N THR A 283 11.30 16.21 6.52
CA THR A 283 10.69 14.91 6.18
C THR A 283 11.34 14.34 4.91
N LYS A 284 11.79 13.10 4.97
CA LYS A 284 12.42 12.41 3.83
C LYS A 284 11.35 11.78 2.94
N VAL A 285 11.52 11.86 1.62
CA VAL A 285 10.73 11.10 0.65
C VAL A 285 11.63 9.99 0.11
N LEU A 286 11.26 8.74 0.40
CA LEU A 286 12.12 7.57 0.15
C LEU A 286 11.41 6.56 -0.76
N LYS A 287 12.22 5.86 -1.56
CA LYS A 287 11.77 4.69 -2.32
C LYS A 287 11.68 3.49 -1.38
N ASN A 288 10.68 2.64 -1.57
CA ASN A 288 10.57 1.39 -0.83
C ASN A 288 11.81 0.51 -1.04
N PHE A 289 12.15 -0.28 -0.02
CA PHE A 289 13.34 -1.12 -0.02
C PHE A 289 13.06 -2.53 -0.58
N HIS A 290 11.90 -3.11 -0.24
CA HIS A 290 11.60 -4.50 -0.57
C HIS A 290 10.84 -4.67 -1.90
N GLY A 291 10.50 -3.56 -2.59
CA GLY A 291 9.76 -3.61 -3.85
C GLY A 291 8.41 -4.32 -3.71
N ASP A 292 8.11 -5.25 -4.62
CA ASP A 292 6.85 -6.02 -4.61
C ASP A 292 6.69 -6.95 -3.40
N SER A 293 7.74 -7.15 -2.61
CA SER A 293 7.70 -8.01 -1.42
C SER A 293 7.27 -7.30 -0.15
N SER A 294 7.15 -5.96 -0.15
CA SER A 294 6.86 -5.20 1.08
C SER A 294 5.56 -5.62 1.74
N GLY A 295 4.48 -5.84 0.97
CA GLY A 295 3.17 -6.26 1.53
C GLY A 295 3.25 -7.61 2.25
N VAL A 296 3.78 -8.63 1.57
CA VAL A 296 3.86 -9.98 2.13
C VAL A 296 4.83 -10.07 3.32
N ARG A 297 5.93 -9.27 3.31
CA ARG A 297 6.85 -9.15 4.45
C ARG A 297 6.17 -8.50 5.65
N GLY A 298 5.45 -7.40 5.42
CA GLY A 298 4.70 -6.71 6.46
C GLY A 298 3.67 -7.61 7.13
N ALA A 299 3.02 -8.48 6.37
CA ALA A 299 2.14 -9.49 6.94
C ALA A 299 2.89 -10.41 7.94
N ALA A 300 4.11 -10.87 7.62
CA ALA A 300 4.93 -11.64 8.55
C ALA A 300 5.29 -10.83 9.81
N TRP A 301 5.58 -9.53 9.65
CA TRP A 301 5.91 -8.64 10.75
C TRP A 301 4.74 -8.25 11.66
N LEU A 302 3.51 -8.66 11.36
CA LEU A 302 2.38 -8.52 12.30
C LEU A 302 2.62 -9.24 13.64
N TRP A 303 3.53 -10.18 13.67
CA TRP A 303 3.99 -10.91 14.87
C TRP A 303 5.33 -10.39 15.40
N ASN A 304 5.65 -9.14 15.11
CA ASN A 304 6.77 -8.47 15.72
C ASN A 304 6.31 -7.88 17.06
N ASP A 305 6.05 -8.76 18.03
CA ASP A 305 5.82 -8.31 19.40
C ASP A 305 7.12 -7.64 19.85
N ALA A 306 7.08 -6.31 19.94
CA ALA A 306 8.21 -5.54 20.44
C ALA A 306 8.55 -6.07 21.84
N THR A 307 9.67 -6.77 21.93
CA THR A 307 10.28 -7.20 23.19
C THR A 307 10.88 -6.02 23.92
#